data_36e8b4eb0e3a382aaa6ff59312fe49eb
#
_entry.id   36e8b4eb0e3a382aaa6ff59312fe49eb
#
_cell.length_a   1.000
_cell.length_b   1.000
_cell.length_c   1.000
_cell.angle_alpha   90.00
_cell.angle_beta   90.00
_cell.angle_gamma   90.00
#
_symmetry.space_group_name_H-M   'P 1'
#
loop_
_entity.id
_entity.type
_entity.pdbx_description
1 polymer ?
#
loop_
_entity_poly.entity_id
_entity_poly.type
_entity_poly.pdbx_seq_one_letter_code
_entity_poly.pdbx_strand_id
1 'polypeptide(L)'
;MTAVLIERAQADPLATVRLNRPDKRNALTLGMWRDLEQAFKQLEQEDALRCIVVRGAGGNFAAGADLSEFPALRASATQAPAYGRQMIAALIAIRDCRHPTIAAIEGLCVGGGLEIALMCDLRLGAADCRFGIPIQKVGVAMPYPELAILTQMLGRPTMLALLLEGQLHDAAWAERHGLLTRIATDLEADLSATTTRLAGGSPVSHRHHKLYTQRASEVLQALDSADVQRSYAAVETADYREGIAAFFERRTPKFPGN
;
A
#
# COMPACT_ATOMS: atom_id res chain seq x y z
N MET A 1 20.73 -0.93 -13.15
CA MET A 1 20.08 -1.80 -12.13
C MET A 1 18.59 -1.53 -12.17
N THR A 2 17.77 -2.57 -12.06
CA THR A 2 16.31 -2.43 -12.00
C THR A 2 15.92 -1.71 -10.71
N ALA A 3 15.13 -0.65 -10.82
CA ALA A 3 14.82 0.24 -9.69
C ALA A 3 13.61 -0.22 -8.85
N VAL A 4 12.80 -1.14 -9.38
CA VAL A 4 11.75 -1.87 -8.65
C VAL A 4 11.96 -3.36 -8.88
N LEU A 5 12.07 -4.13 -7.81
CA LEU A 5 12.32 -5.56 -7.87
C LEU A 5 11.12 -6.32 -7.31
N ILE A 6 10.75 -7.43 -7.97
CA ILE A 6 9.86 -8.44 -7.40
C ILE A 6 10.74 -9.57 -6.88
N GLU A 7 10.75 -9.77 -5.57
CA GLU A 7 11.48 -10.84 -4.90
C GLU A 7 10.47 -11.89 -4.44
N ARG A 8 10.59 -13.10 -4.95
CA ARG A 8 9.73 -14.23 -4.58
C ARG A 8 10.48 -15.55 -4.82
N ALA A 9 10.47 -16.44 -3.84
CA ALA A 9 10.88 -17.82 -4.07
C ALA A 9 9.79 -18.57 -4.89
N GLN A 10 10.19 -19.60 -5.63
CA GLN A 10 9.24 -20.37 -6.44
C GLN A 10 8.15 -20.97 -5.53
N ALA A 11 6.89 -20.75 -5.88
CA ALA A 11 5.71 -21.19 -5.12
C ALA A 11 5.55 -20.58 -3.70
N ASP A 12 6.33 -19.54 -3.35
CA ASP A 12 6.14 -18.83 -2.07
C ASP A 12 4.78 -18.08 -2.11
N PRO A 13 3.93 -18.23 -1.10
CA PRO A 13 2.69 -17.46 -0.98
C PRO A 13 2.94 -15.96 -0.72
N LEU A 14 4.18 -15.54 -0.51
CA LEU A 14 4.57 -14.16 -0.25
C LEU A 14 5.42 -13.62 -1.41
N ALA A 15 5.21 -12.35 -1.76
CA ALA A 15 6.07 -11.60 -2.66
C ALA A 15 6.52 -10.30 -2.01
N THR A 16 7.73 -9.85 -2.31
CA THR A 16 8.22 -8.52 -1.90
C THR A 16 8.43 -7.66 -3.14
N VAL A 17 7.82 -6.48 -3.15
CA VAL A 17 8.10 -5.41 -4.10
C VAL A 17 9.07 -4.45 -3.44
N ARG A 18 10.31 -4.43 -3.91
CA ARG A 18 11.38 -3.61 -3.33
C ARG A 18 11.69 -2.39 -4.18
N LEU A 19 11.63 -1.21 -3.56
CA LEU A 19 12.16 0.04 -4.12
C LEU A 19 13.69 0.00 -3.99
N ASN A 20 14.42 0.00 -5.11
CA ASN A 20 15.84 -0.35 -5.15
C ASN A 20 16.71 0.76 -5.77
N ARG A 21 16.72 1.91 -5.12
CA ARG A 21 17.66 3.03 -5.37
C ARG A 21 18.23 3.55 -4.04
N PRO A 22 18.96 2.71 -3.27
CA PRO A 22 19.41 3.06 -1.92
C PRO A 22 20.34 4.28 -1.88
N ASP A 23 21.15 4.50 -2.90
CA ASP A 23 22.02 5.67 -3.09
C ASP A 23 21.24 6.99 -3.20
N LYS A 24 19.98 6.94 -3.58
CA LYS A 24 19.02 8.06 -3.66
C LYS A 24 17.91 7.97 -2.61
N ARG A 25 18.10 7.16 -1.56
CA ARG A 25 17.06 6.90 -0.55
C ARG A 25 15.72 6.52 -1.17
N ASN A 26 15.79 5.73 -2.25
CA ASN A 26 14.65 5.28 -3.03
C ASN A 26 13.75 6.40 -3.61
N ALA A 27 14.35 7.56 -3.94
CA ALA A 27 13.63 8.63 -4.64
C ALA A 27 13.01 8.10 -5.95
N LEU A 28 11.73 8.40 -6.15
CA LEU A 28 10.86 7.81 -7.16
C LEU A 28 10.96 8.54 -8.50
N THR A 29 11.41 7.84 -9.53
CA THR A 29 11.42 8.31 -10.91
C THR A 29 10.12 7.95 -11.63
N LEU A 30 9.84 8.58 -12.76
CA LEU A 30 8.72 8.19 -13.64
C LEU A 30 8.82 6.71 -14.06
N GLY A 31 10.04 6.22 -14.29
CA GLY A 31 10.29 4.80 -14.57
C GLY A 31 9.82 3.89 -13.42
N MET A 32 10.14 4.24 -12.17
CA MET A 32 9.71 3.46 -11.01
C MET A 32 8.19 3.44 -10.84
N TRP A 33 7.48 4.53 -11.16
CA TRP A 33 6.02 4.52 -11.13
C TRP A 33 5.43 3.54 -12.14
N ARG A 34 6.01 3.45 -13.36
CA ARG A 34 5.62 2.45 -14.36
C ARG A 34 5.92 1.03 -13.91
N ASP A 35 7.12 0.81 -13.37
CA ASP A 35 7.55 -0.50 -12.88
C ASP A 35 6.66 -0.98 -11.71
N LEU A 36 6.27 -0.07 -10.80
CA LEU A 36 5.33 -0.37 -9.71
C LEU A 36 3.96 -0.80 -10.24
N GLU A 37 3.39 -0.02 -11.15
CA GLU A 37 2.10 -0.37 -11.78
C GLU A 37 2.16 -1.76 -12.42
N GLN A 38 3.21 -2.05 -13.19
CA GLN A 38 3.39 -3.34 -13.85
C GLN A 38 3.59 -4.47 -12.84
N ALA A 39 4.39 -4.26 -11.79
CA ALA A 39 4.62 -5.24 -10.75
C ALA A 39 3.32 -5.66 -10.07
N PHE A 40 2.48 -4.70 -9.70
CA PHE A 40 1.20 -5.01 -9.06
C PHE A 40 0.19 -5.68 -10.01
N LYS A 41 0.12 -5.26 -11.27
CA LYS A 41 -0.69 -5.92 -12.30
C LYS A 41 -0.25 -7.37 -12.56
N GLN A 42 1.05 -7.64 -12.54
CA GLN A 42 1.58 -8.99 -12.65
C GLN A 42 1.22 -9.84 -11.44
N LEU A 43 1.52 -9.33 -10.22
CA LEU A 43 1.29 -10.06 -8.97
C LEU A 43 -0.20 -10.33 -8.72
N GLU A 44 -1.08 -9.45 -9.17
CA GLU A 44 -2.53 -9.64 -9.06
C GLU A 44 -3.03 -10.89 -9.77
N GLN A 45 -2.37 -11.35 -10.83
CA GLN A 45 -2.74 -12.54 -11.60
C GLN A 45 -2.33 -13.86 -10.91
N GLU A 46 -1.54 -13.80 -9.84
CA GLU A 46 -0.96 -14.96 -9.16
C GLU A 46 -1.92 -15.53 -8.11
N ASP A 47 -2.72 -16.54 -8.47
CA ASP A 47 -3.74 -17.12 -7.56
C ASP A 47 -3.16 -17.71 -6.26
N ALA A 48 -1.95 -18.23 -6.30
CA ALA A 48 -1.27 -18.80 -5.14
C ALA A 48 -0.75 -17.75 -4.16
N LEU A 49 -0.69 -16.47 -4.56
CA LEU A 49 -0.17 -15.39 -3.71
C LEU A 49 -1.17 -15.06 -2.59
N ARG A 50 -0.65 -14.86 -1.39
CA ARG A 50 -1.42 -14.55 -0.17
C ARG A 50 -1.17 -13.16 0.40
N CYS A 51 0.01 -12.61 0.17
CA CYS A 51 0.37 -11.28 0.65
C CYS A 51 1.52 -10.69 -0.18
N ILE A 52 1.52 -9.37 -0.33
CA ILE A 52 2.58 -8.59 -0.95
C ILE A 52 3.16 -7.64 0.07
N VAL A 53 4.47 -7.67 0.25
CA VAL A 53 5.22 -6.71 1.07
C VAL A 53 5.83 -5.65 0.16
N VAL A 54 5.62 -4.37 0.47
CA VAL A 54 6.34 -3.25 -0.17
C VAL A 54 7.37 -2.72 0.80
N ARG A 55 8.63 -2.62 0.38
CA ARG A 55 9.70 -2.07 1.21
C ARG A 55 10.79 -1.37 0.39
N GLY A 56 11.58 -0.55 1.04
CA GLY A 56 12.75 0.10 0.42
C GLY A 56 14.05 -0.65 0.69
N ALA A 57 15.04 -0.47 -0.18
CA ALA A 57 16.40 -0.92 0.05
C ALA A 57 17.19 0.12 0.87
N GLY A 58 18.20 -0.32 1.63
CA GLY A 58 19.17 0.57 2.29
C GLY A 58 18.61 1.37 3.45
N GLY A 59 17.66 0.82 4.24
CA GLY A 59 17.19 1.42 5.49
C GLY A 59 16.32 2.67 5.31
N ASN A 60 15.76 2.91 4.11
CA ASN A 60 14.75 3.93 3.87
C ASN A 60 13.62 3.34 3.03
N PHE A 61 12.38 3.70 3.33
CA PHE A 61 11.26 3.32 2.48
C PHE A 61 11.32 4.09 1.16
N ALA A 62 11.08 5.40 1.15
CA ALA A 62 11.33 6.29 0.01
C ALA A 62 11.34 7.76 0.43
N ALA A 63 12.22 8.55 -0.18
CA ALA A 63 12.37 9.98 0.09
C ALA A 63 11.43 10.87 -0.73
N GLY A 64 10.49 10.31 -1.49
CA GLY A 64 9.56 11.02 -2.36
C GLY A 64 9.98 11.02 -3.83
N ALA A 65 9.41 11.93 -4.62
CA ALA A 65 9.71 12.04 -6.04
C ALA A 65 11.18 12.47 -6.29
N ASP A 66 11.79 11.93 -7.34
CA ASP A 66 13.09 12.40 -7.81
C ASP A 66 12.92 13.76 -8.51
N LEU A 67 13.17 14.84 -7.77
CA LEU A 67 12.99 16.21 -8.25
C LEU A 67 13.89 16.56 -9.44
N SER A 68 14.95 15.78 -9.69
CA SER A 68 15.81 16.00 -10.86
C SER A 68 15.10 15.78 -12.21
N GLU A 69 13.99 15.02 -12.21
CA GLU A 69 13.17 14.82 -13.40
C GLU A 69 12.17 15.97 -13.68
N PHE A 70 11.87 16.82 -12.69
CA PHE A 70 10.79 17.82 -12.79
C PHE A 70 11.01 18.85 -13.91
N PRO A 71 12.24 19.38 -14.14
CA PRO A 71 12.47 20.32 -15.23
C PRO A 71 12.13 19.74 -16.61
N ALA A 72 12.27 18.42 -16.80
CA ALA A 72 11.97 17.76 -18.08
C ALA A 72 10.52 17.27 -18.17
N LEU A 73 9.92 16.83 -17.05
CA LEU A 73 8.65 16.10 -17.07
C LEU A 73 7.47 16.91 -16.51
N ARG A 74 7.72 17.98 -15.78
CA ARG A 74 6.70 18.81 -15.12
C ARG A 74 6.90 20.31 -15.31
N ALA A 75 7.59 20.72 -16.38
CA ALA A 75 7.91 22.12 -16.63
C ALA A 75 6.71 22.98 -17.07
N SER A 76 5.59 22.38 -17.44
CA SER A 76 4.40 23.09 -17.88
C SER A 76 3.10 22.42 -17.48
N ALA A 77 2.00 23.19 -17.50
CA ALA A 77 0.64 22.68 -17.25
C ALA A 77 0.20 21.62 -18.29
N THR A 78 0.86 21.55 -19.43
CA THR A 78 0.59 20.53 -20.48
C THR A 78 1.37 19.24 -20.24
N GLN A 79 2.55 19.31 -19.63
CA GLN A 79 3.41 18.15 -19.35
C GLN A 79 3.10 17.48 -18.01
N ALA A 80 2.87 18.26 -16.94
CA ALA A 80 2.64 17.77 -15.59
C ALA A 80 1.52 16.71 -15.48
N PRO A 81 0.39 16.79 -16.22
CA PRO A 81 -0.67 15.78 -16.15
C PRO A 81 -0.24 14.38 -16.60
N ALA A 82 0.72 14.24 -17.50
CA ALA A 82 1.20 12.92 -17.94
C ALA A 82 1.95 12.19 -16.81
N TYR A 83 2.79 12.91 -16.08
CA TYR A 83 3.47 12.40 -14.89
C TYR A 83 2.45 12.00 -13.79
N GLY A 84 1.50 12.91 -13.50
CA GLY A 84 0.45 12.66 -12.50
C GLY A 84 -0.41 11.44 -12.82
N ARG A 85 -0.82 11.27 -14.09
CA ARG A 85 -1.58 10.06 -14.49
C ARG A 85 -0.81 8.77 -14.25
N GLN A 86 0.49 8.74 -14.55
CA GLN A 86 1.31 7.54 -14.32
C GLN A 86 1.46 7.23 -12.83
N MET A 87 1.67 8.26 -12.02
CA MET A 87 1.76 8.12 -10.56
C MET A 87 0.45 7.59 -9.98
N ILE A 88 -0.68 8.21 -10.33
CA ILE A 88 -2.02 7.75 -9.90
C ILE A 88 -2.30 6.31 -10.36
N ALA A 89 -1.93 5.93 -11.58
CA ALA A 89 -2.11 4.56 -12.06
C ALA A 89 -1.36 3.53 -11.18
N ALA A 90 -0.13 3.85 -10.78
CA ALA A 90 0.63 3.00 -9.86
C ALA A 90 -0.01 2.93 -8.46
N LEU A 91 -0.43 4.07 -7.91
CA LEU A 91 -1.09 4.13 -6.60
C LEU A 91 -2.40 3.33 -6.59
N ILE A 92 -3.21 3.45 -7.64
CA ILE A 92 -4.45 2.68 -7.81
C ILE A 92 -4.15 1.18 -7.94
N ALA A 93 -3.12 0.79 -8.70
CA ALA A 93 -2.73 -0.61 -8.84
C ALA A 93 -2.33 -1.25 -7.50
N ILE A 94 -1.70 -0.49 -6.59
CA ILE A 94 -1.39 -0.95 -5.23
C ILE A 94 -2.66 -1.08 -4.40
N ARG A 95 -3.49 -0.04 -4.38
CA ARG A 95 -4.72 0.03 -3.59
C ARG A 95 -5.71 -1.07 -3.97
N ASP A 96 -5.93 -1.23 -5.27
CA ASP A 96 -6.98 -2.10 -5.81
C ASP A 96 -6.50 -3.54 -6.00
N CYS A 97 -5.20 -3.84 -5.77
CA CYS A 97 -4.68 -5.20 -5.81
C CYS A 97 -5.49 -6.12 -4.88
N ARG A 98 -5.97 -7.25 -5.42
CA ARG A 98 -6.82 -8.19 -4.65
C ARG A 98 -6.13 -8.88 -3.47
N HIS A 99 -4.79 -8.94 -3.46
CA HIS A 99 -4.03 -9.53 -2.37
C HIS A 99 -3.82 -8.54 -1.24
N PRO A 100 -3.80 -8.97 0.03
CA PRO A 100 -3.35 -8.15 1.14
C PRO A 100 -1.96 -7.56 0.90
N THR A 101 -1.79 -6.28 1.20
CA THR A 101 -0.54 -5.54 1.02
C THR A 101 -0.04 -4.96 2.33
N ILE A 102 1.27 -5.06 2.57
CA ILE A 102 1.93 -4.49 3.75
C ILE A 102 3.05 -3.56 3.30
N ALA A 103 3.05 -2.32 3.76
CA ALA A 103 4.22 -1.47 3.72
C ALA A 103 5.09 -1.75 4.95
N ALA A 104 6.32 -2.24 4.73
CA ALA A 104 7.34 -2.39 5.78
C ALA A 104 8.29 -1.20 5.70
N ILE A 105 8.19 -0.30 6.69
CA ILE A 105 8.73 1.06 6.62
C ILE A 105 9.92 1.19 7.55
N GLU A 106 11.06 1.60 6.99
CA GLU A 106 12.28 1.99 7.70
C GLU A 106 12.67 3.41 7.28
N GLY A 107 13.27 4.18 8.17
CA GLY A 107 13.81 5.51 7.89
C GLY A 107 12.80 6.46 7.26
N LEU A 108 13.11 7.02 6.09
CA LEU A 108 12.29 8.02 5.41
C LEU A 108 11.13 7.41 4.64
N CYS A 109 9.91 7.90 4.88
CA CYS A 109 8.69 7.61 4.15
C CYS A 109 7.99 8.95 3.82
N VAL A 110 8.39 9.60 2.72
CA VAL A 110 8.09 11.01 2.45
C VAL A 110 7.47 11.18 1.07
N GLY A 111 6.53 12.13 0.92
CA GLY A 111 5.88 12.46 -0.36
C GLY A 111 5.33 11.22 -1.06
N GLY A 112 5.72 10.97 -2.31
CA GLY A 112 5.31 9.77 -3.07
C GLY A 112 5.59 8.44 -2.35
N GLY A 113 6.62 8.38 -1.49
CA GLY A 113 6.87 7.22 -0.64
C GLY A 113 5.76 7.01 0.40
N LEU A 114 5.31 8.09 1.04
CA LEU A 114 4.17 8.04 1.95
C LEU A 114 2.87 7.69 1.20
N GLU A 115 2.69 8.21 0.00
CA GLU A 115 1.53 7.87 -0.84
C GLU A 115 1.49 6.38 -1.18
N ILE A 116 2.62 5.77 -1.56
CA ILE A 116 2.74 4.31 -1.77
C ILE A 116 2.38 3.55 -0.49
N ALA A 117 2.93 3.95 0.65
CA ALA A 117 2.67 3.29 1.92
C ALA A 117 1.18 3.36 2.30
N LEU A 118 0.52 4.50 2.07
CA LEU A 118 -0.91 4.69 2.34
C LEU A 118 -1.81 3.85 1.43
N MET A 119 -1.37 3.53 0.22
CA MET A 119 -2.13 2.61 -0.66
C MET A 119 -2.02 1.14 -0.22
N CYS A 120 -1.09 0.78 0.65
CA CYS A 120 -1.04 -0.55 1.24
C CYS A 120 -2.10 -0.72 2.33
N ASP A 121 -2.60 -1.94 2.53
CA ASP A 121 -3.64 -2.23 3.54
C ASP A 121 -3.11 -2.04 4.97
N LEU A 122 -1.90 -2.54 5.24
CA LEU A 122 -1.23 -2.41 6.53
C LEU A 122 0.10 -1.66 6.38
N ARG A 123 0.49 -0.91 7.40
CA ARG A 123 1.74 -0.15 7.46
C ARG A 123 2.43 -0.44 8.78
N LEU A 124 3.54 -1.17 8.71
CA LEU A 124 4.40 -1.48 9.86
C LEU A 124 5.63 -0.60 9.78
N GLY A 125 5.91 0.18 10.79
CA GLY A 125 7.06 1.09 10.81
C GLY A 125 8.02 0.83 11.95
N ALA A 126 9.32 0.93 11.68
CA ALA A 126 10.32 1.00 12.72
C ALA A 126 10.19 2.29 13.54
N ALA A 127 10.65 2.30 14.78
CA ALA A 127 10.46 3.42 15.70
C ALA A 127 11.18 4.73 15.26
N ASP A 128 12.21 4.61 14.43
CA ASP A 128 13.00 5.74 13.93
C ASP A 128 12.46 6.34 12.62
N CYS A 129 11.35 5.83 12.09
CA CYS A 129 10.74 6.32 10.85
C CYS A 129 10.37 7.80 10.90
N ARG A 130 10.43 8.44 9.73
CA ARG A 130 10.02 9.84 9.53
C ARG A 130 9.04 9.94 8.37
N PHE A 131 7.94 10.67 8.60
CA PHE A 131 6.82 10.80 7.68
C PHE A 131 6.52 12.26 7.38
N GLY A 132 6.16 12.59 6.14
CA GLY A 132 5.75 13.94 5.78
C GLY A 132 5.53 14.14 4.30
N ILE A 133 4.93 15.30 3.94
CA ILE A 133 4.70 15.72 2.55
C ILE A 133 5.18 17.18 2.40
N PRO A 134 6.50 17.44 2.37
CA PRO A 134 7.05 18.79 2.40
C PRO A 134 7.04 19.50 1.03
N ILE A 135 6.00 19.31 0.21
CA ILE A 135 5.92 19.81 -1.17
C ILE A 135 5.80 21.34 -1.26
N GLN A 136 5.29 22.02 -0.19
CA GLN A 136 5.25 23.48 -0.16
C GLN A 136 6.65 24.12 -0.19
N LYS A 137 7.70 23.39 0.25
CA LYS A 137 9.09 23.87 0.20
C LYS A 137 9.62 24.02 -1.23
N VAL A 138 9.01 23.33 -2.17
CA VAL A 138 9.37 23.37 -3.59
C VAL A 138 8.25 24.01 -4.44
N GLY A 139 7.27 24.64 -3.80
CA GLY A 139 6.17 25.33 -4.48
C GLY A 139 5.22 24.42 -5.27
N VAL A 140 5.24 23.13 -4.99
CA VAL A 140 4.35 22.15 -5.65
C VAL A 140 3.05 22.04 -4.87
N ALA A 141 1.92 22.11 -5.57
CA ALA A 141 0.62 21.72 -5.03
C ALA A 141 0.33 20.26 -5.39
N MET A 142 -0.22 19.52 -4.43
CA MET A 142 -0.68 18.14 -4.67
C MET A 142 -1.87 18.16 -5.64
N PRO A 143 -1.83 17.38 -6.74
CA PRO A 143 -2.95 17.30 -7.67
C PRO A 143 -4.22 16.77 -6.99
N TYR A 144 -5.37 17.27 -7.45
CA TYR A 144 -6.66 16.99 -6.82
C TYR A 144 -6.99 15.48 -6.70
N PRO A 145 -6.72 14.60 -7.69
CA PRO A 145 -7.03 13.18 -7.55
C PRO A 145 -6.29 12.49 -6.39
N GLU A 146 -5.00 12.81 -6.22
CA GLU A 146 -4.18 12.30 -5.11
C GLU A 146 -4.68 12.86 -3.77
N LEU A 147 -4.89 14.20 -3.73
CA LEU A 147 -5.36 14.89 -2.53
C LEU A 147 -6.71 14.32 -2.06
N ALA A 148 -7.62 14.01 -2.97
CA ALA A 148 -8.94 13.46 -2.65
C ALA A 148 -8.81 12.10 -1.96
N ILE A 149 -8.02 11.17 -2.53
CA ILE A 149 -7.80 9.83 -1.98
C ILE A 149 -7.18 9.93 -0.58
N LEU A 150 -6.11 10.70 -0.44
CA LEU A 150 -5.40 10.80 0.84
C LEU A 150 -6.23 11.53 1.91
N THR A 151 -7.01 12.53 1.51
CA THR A 151 -7.92 13.23 2.45
C THR A 151 -9.03 12.30 2.94
N GLN A 152 -9.53 11.42 2.08
CA GLN A 152 -10.51 10.41 2.48
C GLN A 152 -9.92 9.42 3.49
N MET A 153 -8.65 9.02 3.33
CA MET A 153 -7.98 8.07 4.21
C MET A 153 -7.58 8.66 5.57
N LEU A 154 -7.05 9.88 5.58
CA LEU A 154 -6.43 10.49 6.77
C LEU A 154 -7.30 11.58 7.41
N GLY A 155 -8.35 12.00 6.74
CA GLY A 155 -9.15 13.15 7.14
C GLY A 155 -8.47 14.50 6.85
N ARG A 156 -9.30 15.54 6.71
CA ARG A 156 -8.87 16.91 6.39
C ARG A 156 -7.82 17.48 7.37
N PRO A 157 -7.97 17.34 8.73
CA PRO A 157 -7.00 17.93 9.65
C PRO A 157 -5.58 17.38 9.48
N THR A 158 -5.42 16.05 9.36
CA THR A 158 -4.13 15.39 9.18
C THR A 158 -3.48 15.81 7.86
N MET A 159 -4.27 15.84 6.77
CA MET A 159 -3.77 16.29 5.47
C MET A 159 -3.30 17.74 5.49
N LEU A 160 -4.03 18.66 6.15
CA LEU A 160 -3.60 20.04 6.27
C LEU A 160 -2.32 20.18 7.10
N ALA A 161 -2.15 19.42 8.18
CA ALA A 161 -0.90 19.42 8.95
C ALA A 161 0.28 18.96 8.06
N LEU A 162 0.14 17.87 7.31
CA LEU A 162 1.19 17.37 6.42
C LEU A 162 1.57 18.37 5.31
N LEU A 163 0.57 19.02 4.71
CA LEU A 163 0.78 19.87 3.53
C LEU A 163 1.16 21.31 3.86
N LEU A 164 0.57 21.90 4.91
CA LEU A 164 0.80 23.30 5.26
C LEU A 164 2.05 23.48 6.13
N GLU A 165 2.25 22.63 7.13
CA GLU A 165 3.45 22.70 7.97
C GLU A 165 4.68 22.14 7.25
N GLY A 166 4.52 21.07 6.46
CA GLY A 166 5.57 20.43 5.65
C GLY A 166 6.78 19.99 6.47
N GLN A 167 6.57 19.64 7.71
CA GLN A 167 7.58 19.06 8.58
C GLN A 167 7.58 17.54 8.51
N LEU A 168 8.65 16.92 9.00
CA LEU A 168 8.71 15.49 9.18
C LEU A 168 8.26 15.12 10.58
N HIS A 169 7.34 14.19 10.68
CA HIS A 169 6.79 13.66 11.91
C HIS A 169 7.47 12.32 12.26
N ASP A 170 7.50 11.99 13.54
CA ASP A 170 8.00 10.71 14.03
C ASP A 170 6.95 9.57 13.90
N ALA A 171 7.37 8.35 14.20
CA ALA A 171 6.52 7.18 14.13
C ALA A 171 5.31 7.26 15.09
N ALA A 172 5.48 7.86 16.27
CA ALA A 172 4.42 7.99 17.26
C ALA A 172 3.32 8.96 16.79
N TRP A 173 3.70 10.05 16.14
CA TRP A 173 2.73 10.95 15.50
C TRP A 173 2.01 10.24 14.35
N ALA A 174 2.77 9.52 13.50
CA ALA A 174 2.23 8.79 12.37
C ALA A 174 1.21 7.72 12.78
N GLU A 175 1.48 6.97 13.85
CA GLU A 175 0.54 5.98 14.39
C GLU A 175 -0.75 6.64 14.91
N ARG A 176 -0.64 7.71 15.70
CA ARG A 176 -1.82 8.44 16.22
C ARG A 176 -2.70 9.04 15.13
N HIS A 177 -2.14 9.38 13.97
CA HIS A 177 -2.86 10.02 12.86
C HIS A 177 -3.19 9.06 11.70
N GLY A 178 -3.03 7.74 11.92
CA GLY A 178 -3.42 6.72 10.95
C GLY A 178 -2.47 6.53 9.75
N LEU A 179 -1.27 7.16 9.79
CA LEU A 179 -0.24 6.94 8.78
C LEU A 179 0.45 5.58 8.97
N LEU A 180 0.53 5.10 10.20
CA LEU A 180 0.97 3.75 10.55
C LEU A 180 -0.20 2.94 11.12
N THR A 181 -0.21 1.65 10.83
CA THR A 181 -1.07 0.67 11.54
C THR A 181 -0.52 0.43 12.93
N ARG A 182 0.80 0.31 13.06
CA ARG A 182 1.53 0.21 14.33
C ARG A 182 3.03 0.43 14.18
N ILE A 183 3.65 0.79 15.29
CA ILE A 183 5.11 0.83 15.44
C ILE A 183 5.60 -0.56 15.83
N ALA A 184 6.55 -1.11 15.09
CA ALA A 184 7.18 -2.39 15.39
C ALA A 184 8.44 -2.18 16.26
N THR A 185 8.56 -2.93 17.34
CA THR A 185 9.79 -2.97 18.14
C THR A 185 10.91 -3.69 17.38
N ASP A 186 10.56 -4.76 16.68
CA ASP A 186 11.40 -5.47 15.70
C ASP A 186 10.58 -5.62 14.43
N LEU A 187 10.95 -4.88 13.40
CA LEU A 187 10.17 -4.82 12.16
C LEU A 187 10.15 -6.16 11.41
N GLU A 188 11.28 -6.88 11.38
CA GLU A 188 11.33 -8.17 10.68
C GLU A 188 10.53 -9.25 11.41
N ALA A 189 10.61 -9.29 12.73
CA ALA A 189 9.81 -10.23 13.53
C ALA A 189 8.31 -9.94 13.40
N ASP A 190 7.89 -8.68 13.48
CA ASP A 190 6.49 -8.28 13.34
C ASP A 190 5.96 -8.50 11.91
N LEU A 191 6.78 -8.21 10.90
CA LEU A 191 6.46 -8.48 9.50
C LEU A 191 6.27 -9.97 9.27
N SER A 192 7.20 -10.81 9.73
CA SER A 192 7.12 -12.28 9.64
C SER A 192 5.85 -12.82 10.31
N ALA A 193 5.57 -12.38 11.53
CA ALA A 193 4.35 -12.79 12.25
C ALA A 193 3.07 -12.34 11.52
N THR A 194 3.08 -11.15 10.92
CA THR A 194 1.92 -10.60 10.19
C THR A 194 1.68 -11.34 8.88
N THR A 195 2.73 -11.55 8.08
CA THR A 195 2.63 -12.31 6.82
C THR A 195 2.19 -13.74 7.06
N THR A 196 2.69 -14.39 8.13
CA THR A 196 2.25 -15.74 8.55
C THR A 196 0.75 -15.77 8.86
N ARG A 197 0.22 -14.79 9.61
CA ARG A 197 -1.22 -14.70 9.90
C ARG A 197 -2.05 -14.50 8.63
N LEU A 198 -1.60 -13.62 7.72
CA LEU A 198 -2.30 -13.39 6.45
C LEU A 198 -2.24 -14.62 5.54
N ALA A 199 -1.10 -15.28 5.43
CA ALA A 199 -0.96 -16.50 4.62
C ALA A 199 -1.82 -17.65 5.13
N GLY A 200 -2.02 -17.75 6.46
CA GLY A 200 -2.86 -18.77 7.10
C GLY A 200 -4.35 -18.47 7.08
N GLY A 201 -4.77 -17.27 6.70
CA GLY A 201 -6.17 -16.87 6.60
C GLY A 201 -6.82 -17.24 5.27
N SER A 202 -8.16 -17.19 5.22
CA SER A 202 -8.91 -17.39 3.98
C SER A 202 -8.62 -16.27 2.97
N PRO A 203 -8.06 -16.58 1.79
CA PRO A 203 -7.82 -15.58 0.76
C PRO A 203 -9.11 -14.96 0.18
N VAL A 204 -10.20 -15.72 0.13
CA VAL A 204 -11.51 -15.21 -0.30
C VAL A 204 -12.01 -14.16 0.72
N SER A 205 -11.91 -14.47 2.01
CA SER A 205 -12.29 -13.56 3.09
C SER A 205 -11.48 -12.26 3.03
N HIS A 206 -10.15 -12.36 2.87
CA HIS A 206 -9.28 -11.19 2.76
C HIS A 206 -9.64 -10.31 1.55
N ARG A 207 -9.86 -10.90 0.38
CA ARG A 207 -10.26 -10.18 -0.85
C ARG A 207 -11.59 -9.44 -0.65
N HIS A 208 -12.59 -10.11 -0.06
CA HIS A 208 -13.88 -9.49 0.21
C HIS A 208 -13.77 -8.36 1.23
N HIS A 209 -13.06 -8.56 2.36
CA HIS A 209 -12.89 -7.52 3.35
C HIS A 209 -12.17 -6.29 2.77
N LYS A 210 -11.10 -6.50 1.98
CA LYS A 210 -10.39 -5.43 1.31
C LYS A 210 -11.31 -4.65 0.36
N LEU A 211 -12.01 -5.37 -0.53
CA LEU A 211 -12.93 -4.75 -1.50
C LEU A 211 -14.07 -3.98 -0.80
N TYR A 212 -14.72 -4.58 0.19
CA TYR A 212 -15.88 -3.97 0.81
C TYR A 212 -15.52 -2.83 1.77
N THR A 213 -14.40 -2.90 2.47
CA THR A 213 -13.93 -1.76 3.27
C THR A 213 -13.56 -0.57 2.39
N GLN A 214 -12.95 -0.81 1.23
CA GLN A 214 -12.68 0.24 0.25
C GLN A 214 -13.99 0.89 -0.24
N ARG A 215 -14.96 0.11 -0.70
CA ARG A 215 -16.27 0.60 -1.16
C ARG A 215 -17.06 1.33 -0.06
N ALA A 216 -16.99 0.84 1.16
CA ALA A 216 -17.62 1.49 2.31
C ALA A 216 -17.01 2.85 2.65
N SER A 217 -15.74 3.07 2.30
CA SER A 217 -15.06 4.36 2.49
C SER A 217 -15.32 5.36 1.34
N GLU A 218 -15.70 4.87 0.16
CA GLU A 218 -16.15 5.72 -0.93
C GLU A 218 -17.55 6.23 -0.57
N VAL A 219 -17.73 7.57 -0.59
CA VAL A 219 -18.95 8.27 -0.15
C VAL A 219 -20.21 7.45 -0.41
N LEU A 220 -21.07 7.30 0.61
CA LEU A 220 -22.34 6.57 0.65
C LEU A 220 -23.11 6.57 -0.71
N GLN A 221 -22.60 5.84 -1.67
CA GLN A 221 -23.42 5.39 -2.78
C GLN A 221 -24.38 4.35 -2.19
N ALA A 222 -25.65 4.45 -2.53
CA ALA A 222 -26.65 3.48 -2.12
C ALA A 222 -26.06 2.07 -2.33
N LEU A 223 -26.01 1.28 -1.25
CA LEU A 223 -25.45 -0.09 -1.30
C LEU A 223 -26.13 -0.81 -2.48
N ASP A 224 -25.31 -1.19 -3.47
CA ASP A 224 -25.83 -2.00 -4.58
C ASP A 224 -26.32 -3.33 -4.00
N SER A 225 -27.57 -3.69 -4.29
CA SER A 225 -28.18 -4.95 -3.84
C SER A 225 -27.35 -6.17 -4.26
N ALA A 226 -26.66 -6.10 -5.40
CA ALA A 226 -25.75 -7.13 -5.88
C ALA A 226 -24.50 -7.26 -5.01
N ASP A 227 -23.95 -6.17 -4.47
CA ASP A 227 -22.82 -6.22 -3.53
C ASP A 227 -23.25 -6.80 -2.18
N VAL A 228 -24.45 -6.46 -1.71
CA VAL A 228 -25.02 -7.06 -0.50
C VAL A 228 -25.18 -8.57 -0.67
N GLN A 229 -25.76 -9.03 -1.79
CA GLN A 229 -25.89 -10.46 -2.08
C GLN A 229 -24.53 -11.16 -2.16
N ARG A 230 -23.56 -10.58 -2.86
CA ARG A 230 -22.19 -11.14 -2.95
C ARG A 230 -21.51 -11.27 -1.58
N SER A 231 -21.75 -10.34 -0.67
CA SER A 231 -21.17 -10.42 0.68
C SER A 231 -21.67 -11.64 1.47
N TYR A 232 -22.92 -12.03 1.29
CA TYR A 232 -23.49 -13.24 1.91
C TYR A 232 -23.08 -14.52 1.17
N ALA A 233 -22.79 -14.45 -0.13
CA ALA A 233 -22.36 -15.63 -0.91
C ALA A 233 -21.02 -16.23 -0.44
N ALA A 234 -20.28 -15.53 0.40
CA ALA A 234 -19.06 -16.06 1.03
C ALA A 234 -19.29 -17.39 1.78
N VAL A 235 -20.51 -17.63 2.30
CA VAL A 235 -20.86 -18.90 2.98
C VAL A 235 -20.89 -20.12 2.04
N GLU A 236 -20.95 -19.88 0.73
CA GLU A 236 -20.97 -20.93 -0.28
C GLU A 236 -19.56 -21.32 -0.77
N THR A 237 -18.52 -20.61 -0.31
CA THR A 237 -17.14 -20.87 -0.71
C THR A 237 -16.57 -22.14 -0.08
N ALA A 238 -15.56 -22.71 -0.72
CA ALA A 238 -14.82 -23.82 -0.14
C ALA A 238 -14.02 -23.38 1.10
N ASP A 239 -13.54 -22.14 1.13
CA ASP A 239 -12.87 -21.54 2.28
C ASP A 239 -13.78 -21.48 3.51
N TYR A 240 -15.04 -21.07 3.36
CA TYR A 240 -15.99 -21.05 4.48
C TYR A 240 -16.22 -22.44 5.04
N ARG A 241 -16.46 -23.43 4.16
CA ARG A 241 -16.68 -24.82 4.55
C ARG A 241 -15.47 -25.40 5.29
N GLU A 242 -14.26 -25.16 4.77
CA GLU A 242 -13.01 -25.56 5.42
C GLU A 242 -12.83 -24.87 6.79
N GLY A 243 -13.09 -23.58 6.87
CA GLY A 243 -12.97 -22.83 8.13
C GLY A 243 -13.90 -23.38 9.23
N ILE A 244 -15.16 -23.64 8.88
CA ILE A 244 -16.15 -24.21 9.81
C ILE A 244 -15.77 -25.65 10.21
N ALA A 245 -15.36 -26.49 9.26
CA ALA A 245 -14.93 -27.86 9.54
C ALA A 245 -13.72 -27.89 10.48
N ALA A 246 -12.69 -27.10 10.17
CA ALA A 246 -11.47 -27.01 10.98
C ALA A 246 -11.76 -26.50 12.40
N PHE A 247 -12.70 -25.55 12.58
CA PHE A 247 -13.11 -25.07 13.89
C PHE A 247 -13.70 -26.18 14.77
N PHE A 248 -14.64 -26.95 14.24
CA PHE A 248 -15.24 -28.08 14.98
C PHE A 248 -14.26 -29.22 15.21
N GLU A 249 -13.36 -29.48 14.27
CA GLU A 249 -12.32 -30.52 14.36
C GLU A 249 -11.11 -30.08 15.20
N ARG A 250 -11.06 -28.83 15.66
CA ARG A 250 -9.95 -28.23 16.44
C ARG A 250 -8.59 -28.38 15.75
N ARG A 251 -8.54 -28.20 14.45
CA ARG A 251 -7.33 -28.21 13.62
C ARG A 251 -7.10 -26.87 12.92
N THR A 252 -5.89 -26.68 12.43
CA THR A 252 -5.58 -25.53 11.56
C THR A 252 -6.27 -25.71 10.19
N PRO A 253 -7.04 -24.71 9.71
CA PRO A 253 -7.67 -24.77 8.38
C PRO A 253 -6.63 -24.70 7.26
N LYS A 254 -6.97 -25.31 6.12
CA LYS A 254 -6.17 -25.27 4.88
C LYS A 254 -7.04 -24.71 3.77
N PHE A 255 -7.06 -23.41 3.63
CA PHE A 255 -7.94 -22.70 2.71
C PHE A 255 -7.53 -22.89 1.25
N PRO A 256 -8.40 -23.44 0.37
CA PRO A 256 -8.11 -23.60 -1.05
C PRO A 256 -8.12 -22.29 -1.84
N GLY A 257 -8.85 -21.25 -1.37
CA GLY A 257 -8.87 -19.95 -2.00
C GLY A 257 -9.99 -19.75 -3.02
N ASN A 258 -11.03 -20.58 -2.98
CA ASN A 258 -12.18 -20.55 -3.89
C ASN A 258 -13.51 -20.80 -3.17
#